data_8e044fb806c01f9eda9d1c03ddc2320e
#
_entry.id   8e044fb806c01f9eda9d1c03ddc2320e
#
_cell.length_a   1.000
_cell.length_b   1.000
_cell.length_c   1.000
_cell.angle_alpha   90.00
_cell.angle_beta   90.00
_cell.angle_gamma   90.00
#
_symmetry.space_group_name_H-M   'P 1'
#
loop_
_entity.id
_entity.type
_entity.pdbx_description
1 polymer ?
#
loop_
_entity_poly.entity_id
_entity_poly.type
_entity_poly.pdbx_seq_one_letter_code
_entity_poly.pdbx_strand_id
1 'polypeptide(L)'
;MLPIGLQAGAQTVYSVDYKSDADVKVFVAEYKSDADLIVYKAEYKSDATGNNGIWHFVKYKSDAKKKIYFVKYRSDADLIIYYSTYKSDAGWRNNTKKHLMQ
;
A
#
# COMPACT_ATOMS: atom_id res chain seq x y z
N MET A 1 -3.25 5.61 -27.66
CA MET A 1 -3.31 5.49 -27.01
C MET A 1 -3.45 5.38 -25.99
N LEU A 2 -3.56 5.55 -25.61
CA LEU A 2 -3.63 5.47 -24.74
C LEU A 2 -3.59 5.17 -23.74
N PRO A 3 -3.34 5.18 -23.43
CA PRO A 3 -3.24 4.94 -22.49
C PRO A 3 -3.64 4.82 -21.56
N ILE A 4 -3.87 4.63 -21.79
CA ILE A 4 -4.19 4.65 -20.91
C ILE A 4 -4.22 4.17 -19.82
N GLY A 5 -4.22 3.71 -19.94
CA GLY A 5 -4.36 3.06 -18.90
C GLY A 5 -3.78 3.19 -18.04
N LEU A 6 -3.40 3.49 -18.39
CA LEU A 6 -2.81 3.76 -17.52
C LEU A 6 -3.39 4.08 -16.41
N GLN A 7 -4.12 4.09 -16.51
CA GLN A 7 -4.61 4.42 -15.45
C GLN A 7 -4.69 3.84 -14.49
N ALA A 8 -4.77 4.17 -14.33
CA ALA A 8 -4.44 3.68 -13.09
C ALA A 8 -5.46 2.72 -12.57
N GLY A 9 -5.08 1.52 -12.47
CA GLY A 9 -5.91 0.52 -11.84
C GLY A 9 -6.06 0.82 -10.35
N ALA A 10 -6.97 0.11 -9.71
CA ALA A 10 -7.17 0.21 -8.28
C ALA A 10 -5.94 -0.32 -7.54
N GLN A 11 -5.58 0.33 -6.44
CA GLN A 11 -4.48 -0.11 -5.59
C GLN A 11 -5.00 -1.17 -4.64
N THR A 12 -5.06 -2.39 -5.12
CA THR A 12 -5.53 -3.53 -4.35
C THR A 12 -4.35 -4.24 -3.72
N VAL A 13 -4.50 -4.61 -2.45
CA VAL A 13 -3.44 -5.29 -1.72
C VAL A 13 -3.97 -6.53 -1.04
N TYR A 14 -3.12 -7.52 -0.90
CA TYR A 14 -3.41 -8.75 -0.19
C TYR A 14 -2.29 -9.03 0.80
N SER A 15 -2.65 -9.31 2.04
CA SER A 15 -1.68 -9.64 3.09
C SER A 15 -1.37 -11.13 3.04
N VAL A 16 -0.14 -11.48 2.68
CA VAL A 16 0.28 -12.88 2.60
C VAL A 16 0.79 -13.37 3.94
N ASP A 17 0.73 -14.68 4.16
CA ASP A 17 1.16 -15.31 5.41
C ASP A 17 2.66 -15.56 5.46
N TYR A 18 3.32 -15.62 4.31
CA TYR A 18 4.74 -15.94 4.23
C TYR A 18 5.50 -14.84 3.50
N LYS A 19 6.62 -14.46 4.10
CA LYS A 19 7.50 -13.42 3.55
C LYS A 19 7.89 -13.69 2.10
N SER A 20 8.15 -14.94 1.77
CA SER A 20 8.59 -15.34 0.42
C SER A 20 7.56 -15.07 -0.66
N ASP A 21 6.29 -14.90 -0.29
CA ASP A 21 5.21 -14.64 -1.25
C ASP A 21 4.97 -13.15 -1.47
N ALA A 22 5.64 -12.29 -0.72
CA ALA A 22 5.35 -10.86 -0.74
C ALA A 22 6.13 -10.12 -1.80
N ASP A 23 5.49 -9.11 -2.38
CA ASP A 23 6.17 -8.12 -3.22
C ASP A 23 6.86 -7.07 -2.36
N VAL A 24 6.24 -6.72 -1.22
CA VAL A 24 6.72 -5.66 -0.34
C VAL A 24 6.55 -6.08 1.11
N LYS A 25 7.59 -5.90 1.90
CA LYS A 25 7.53 -6.10 3.36
C LYS A 25 7.17 -4.78 4.02
N VAL A 26 6.14 -4.78 4.84
CA VAL A 26 5.53 -3.56 5.37
C VAL A 26 5.58 -3.56 6.89
N PHE A 27 6.00 -2.45 7.47
CA PHE A 27 5.92 -2.21 8.92
C PHE A 27 4.90 -1.11 9.17
N VAL A 28 4.01 -1.31 10.14
CA VAL A 28 3.00 -0.32 10.52
C VAL A 28 3.53 0.51 11.67
N ALA A 29 3.80 1.79 11.40
CA ALA A 29 4.32 2.71 12.40
C ALA A 29 3.20 3.21 13.31
N GLU A 30 3.57 3.53 14.55
CA GLU A 30 2.67 4.10 15.53
C GLU A 30 2.42 5.58 15.30
N TYR A 31 3.40 6.27 14.69
CA TYR A 31 3.35 7.72 14.49
C TYR A 31 3.49 8.07 13.02
N LYS A 32 2.68 9.02 12.61
CA LYS A 32 2.67 9.51 11.23
C LYS A 32 4.05 9.98 10.77
N SER A 33 4.80 10.63 11.66
CA SER A 33 6.11 11.19 11.34
C SER A 33 7.14 10.13 10.95
N ASP A 34 6.92 8.87 11.30
CA ASP A 34 7.85 7.78 10.99
C ASP A 34 7.56 7.11 9.66
N ALA A 35 6.44 7.44 9.02
CA ALA A 35 5.98 6.69 7.86
C ALA A 35 6.58 7.21 6.55
N ASP A 36 6.81 6.27 5.64
CA ASP A 36 7.11 6.57 4.23
C ASP A 36 5.83 6.91 3.48
N LEU A 37 4.74 6.25 3.86
CA LEU A 37 3.45 6.37 3.20
C LEU A 37 2.33 6.37 4.24
N ILE A 38 1.44 7.35 4.15
CA ILE A 38 0.25 7.35 4.97
C ILE A 38 -0.84 6.65 4.19
N VAL A 39 -1.41 5.61 4.79
CA VAL A 39 -2.38 4.72 4.14
C VAL A 39 -3.77 4.93 4.71
N TYR A 40 -4.73 5.03 3.81
CA TYR A 40 -6.14 4.98 4.15
C TYR A 40 -6.70 3.69 3.56
N LYS A 41 -7.38 2.90 4.40
CA LYS A 41 -8.00 1.65 3.95
C LYS A 41 -9.36 1.97 3.34
N ALA A 42 -9.46 1.84 2.03
CA ALA A 42 -10.71 2.09 1.32
C ALA A 42 -11.62 0.88 1.42
N GLU A 43 -12.86 1.10 1.78
CA GLU A 43 -13.87 0.03 1.85
C GLU A 43 -14.19 -0.51 0.46
N TYR A 44 -14.16 0.36 -0.55
CA TYR A 44 -14.52 -0.01 -1.92
C TYR A 44 -13.31 0.13 -2.83
N LYS A 45 -13.18 -0.86 -3.74
CA LYS A 45 -12.11 -0.88 -4.72
C LYS A 45 -12.08 0.39 -5.57
N SER A 46 -13.24 0.92 -5.91
CA SER A 46 -13.36 2.12 -6.75
C SER A 46 -12.71 3.35 -6.13
N ASP A 47 -12.53 3.37 -4.81
CA ASP A 47 -11.91 4.50 -4.12
C ASP A 47 -10.39 4.42 -4.10
N ALA A 48 -9.83 3.26 -4.40
CA ALA A 48 -8.39 3.00 -4.26
C ALA A 48 -7.64 3.20 -5.58
N THR A 49 -7.87 4.33 -6.23
CA THR A 49 -7.24 4.61 -7.51
C THR A 49 -5.86 5.24 -7.32
N GLY A 50 -4.97 4.92 -8.26
CA GLY A 50 -3.64 5.52 -8.27
C GLY A 50 -2.71 4.92 -7.23
N ASN A 51 -1.57 5.57 -7.03
CA ASN A 51 -0.55 5.16 -6.07
C ASN A 51 -0.34 6.26 -5.05
N ASN A 52 -1.37 6.53 -4.26
CA ASN A 52 -1.41 7.65 -3.33
C ASN A 52 -1.73 7.24 -1.91
N GLY A 53 -1.55 5.96 -1.57
CA GLY A 53 -1.78 5.48 -0.22
C GLY A 53 -3.22 5.07 0.08
N ILE A 54 -4.09 5.13 -0.89
CA ILE A 54 -5.47 4.66 -0.70
C ILE A 54 -5.51 3.20 -1.14
N TRP A 55 -5.54 2.30 -0.17
CA TRP A 55 -5.44 0.86 -0.40
C TRP A 55 -6.78 0.19 -0.17
N HIS A 56 -7.11 -0.74 -1.06
CA HIS A 56 -8.25 -1.63 -0.86
C HIS A 56 -7.73 -3.04 -0.65
N PHE A 57 -7.99 -3.61 0.52
CA PHE A 57 -7.58 -4.98 0.83
C PHE A 57 -8.56 -5.94 0.20
N VAL A 58 -8.03 -6.86 -0.61
CA VAL A 58 -8.85 -7.86 -1.30
C VAL A 58 -8.85 -9.18 -0.53
N LYS A 59 -9.88 -9.95 -0.77
CA LYS A 59 -10.09 -11.22 -0.09
C LYS A 59 -9.25 -12.35 -0.69
N TYR A 60 -8.96 -12.25 -1.99
CA TYR A 60 -8.24 -13.29 -2.70
C TYR A 60 -6.94 -12.75 -3.26
N LYS A 61 -5.88 -13.55 -3.10
CA LYS A 61 -4.53 -13.20 -3.55
C LYS A 61 -4.50 -12.86 -5.04
N SER A 62 -5.26 -13.59 -5.85
CA SER A 62 -5.29 -13.39 -7.31
C SER A 62 -5.85 -12.04 -7.72
N ASP A 63 -6.58 -11.38 -6.85
CA ASP A 63 -7.18 -10.07 -7.14
C ASP A 63 -6.27 -8.90 -6.76
N ALA A 64 -5.15 -9.18 -6.12
CA ALA A 64 -4.27 -8.13 -5.62
C ALA A 64 -3.28 -7.65 -6.67
N LYS A 65 -3.12 -6.33 -6.74
CA LYS A 65 -2.06 -5.73 -7.52
C LYS A 65 -0.71 -5.90 -6.80
N LYS A 66 -0.73 -5.81 -5.47
CA LYS A 66 0.46 -5.99 -4.64
C LYS A 66 0.19 -6.94 -3.49
N LYS A 67 1.11 -7.84 -3.27
CA LYS A 67 1.08 -8.75 -2.13
C LYS A 67 2.05 -8.22 -1.09
N ILE A 68 1.55 -7.99 0.12
CA ILE A 68 2.37 -7.43 1.19
C ILE A 68 2.49 -8.44 2.33
N TYR A 69 3.59 -8.33 3.07
CA TYR A 69 3.82 -9.12 4.26
C TYR A 69 4.12 -8.14 5.40
N PHE A 70 3.32 -8.20 6.47
CA PHE A 70 3.53 -7.34 7.63
C PHE A 70 4.66 -7.89 8.48
N VAL A 71 5.71 -7.09 8.66
CA VAL A 71 6.83 -7.47 9.49
C VAL A 71 6.67 -6.91 10.89
N LYS A 72 7.27 -7.59 11.85
CA LYS A 72 7.18 -7.24 13.25
C LYS A 72 8.14 -6.10 13.62
N TYR A 73 9.28 -6.03 12.93
CA TYR A 73 10.32 -5.07 13.22
C TYR A 73 10.54 -4.12 12.05
N ARG A 74 10.68 -2.86 12.38
CA ARG A 74 10.91 -1.79 11.40
C ARG A 74 12.11 -2.08 10.51
N SER A 75 13.19 -2.61 11.08
CA SER A 75 14.42 -2.89 10.35
C SER A 75 14.25 -3.93 9.24
N ASP A 76 13.20 -4.73 9.29
CA ASP A 76 12.92 -5.77 8.29
C ASP A 76 12.05 -5.27 7.15
N ALA A 77 11.55 -4.04 7.24
CA ALA A 77 10.57 -3.54 6.28
C ALA A 77 11.21 -2.90 5.06
N ASP A 78 10.55 -3.07 3.91
CA ASP A 78 10.86 -2.29 2.71
C ASP A 78 10.14 -0.95 2.76
N LEU A 79 8.95 -0.94 3.37
CA LEU A 79 8.06 0.21 3.40
C LEU A 79 7.47 0.37 4.79
N ILE A 80 7.53 1.59 5.31
CA ILE A 80 6.93 1.93 6.61
C ILE A 80 5.67 2.72 6.34
N ILE A 81 4.54 2.23 6.86
CA ILE A 81 3.25 2.90 6.66
C ILE A 81 2.65 3.34 7.98
N TYR A 82 1.73 4.28 7.90
CA TYR A 82 0.91 4.70 9.02
C TYR A 82 -0.54 4.73 8.54
N TYR A 83 -1.44 4.10 9.28
CA TYR A 83 -2.86 4.10 8.93
C TYR A 83 -3.54 5.36 9.45
N SER A 84 -4.19 6.09 8.53
CA SER A 84 -5.03 7.21 8.88
C SER A 84 -6.50 6.82 8.72
N THR A 85 -7.36 7.39 9.55
CA THR A 85 -8.80 7.21 9.42
C THR A 85 -9.41 8.21 8.43
N TYR A 86 -8.60 9.14 7.93
CA TYR A 86 -9.05 10.16 6.98
C TYR A 86 -8.42 9.94 5.62
N LYS A 87 -9.27 9.84 4.60
CA LYS A 87 -8.83 9.65 3.22
C LYS A 87 -7.91 10.78 2.76
N SER A 88 -8.20 12.00 3.21
CA SER A 88 -7.43 13.19 2.84
C SER A 88 -5.99 13.18 3.35
N ASP A 89 -5.70 12.35 4.37
CA ASP A 89 -4.35 12.23 4.90
C ASP A 89 -3.46 11.34 4.06
N ALA A 90 -4.04 10.48 3.22
CA ALA A 90 -3.28 9.49 2.48
C ALA A 90 -2.29 10.15 1.54
N GLY A 91 -1.10 9.56 1.44
CA GLY A 91 -0.11 10.07 0.52
C GLY A 91 1.30 9.72 0.91
N TRP A 92 2.20 9.90 -0.05
CA TRP A 92 3.61 9.62 0.13
C TRP A 92 4.30 10.72 0.92
N ARG A 93 5.08 10.31 1.91
CA ARG A 93 5.98 11.18 2.64
C ARG A 93 7.41 11.02 2.13
N ASN A 94 7.75 9.80 1.72
CA ASN A 94 9.07 9.49 1.15
C ASN A 94 8.89 9.02 -0.29
N ASN A 95 9.05 9.93 -1.22
CA ASN A 95 8.82 9.64 -2.64
C ASN A 95 9.83 8.68 -3.24
N THR A 96 10.97 8.48 -2.59
CA THR A 96 11.99 7.54 -3.09
C THR A 96 11.50 6.09 -3.03
N LYS A 97 10.46 5.82 -2.25
CA LYS A 97 9.90 4.47 -2.10
C LYS A 97 8.63 4.25 -2.91
N LYS A 98 8.21 5.25 -3.64
CA LYS A 98 6.95 5.20 -4.39
C LYS A 98 6.89 4.03 -5.38
N HIS A 99 8.03 3.68 -5.95
CA HIS A 99 8.13 2.60 -6.92
C HIS A 99 7.72 1.23 -6.35
N LEU A 100 7.83 1.06 -5.04
CA LEU A 100 7.50 -0.22 -4.40
C LEU A 100 6.04 -0.60 -4.59
N MET A 101 5.17 0.40 -4.75
CA MET A 101 3.73 0.18 -4.86
C MET A 101 3.19 0.44 -6.27
N GLN A 102 4.06 0.55 -7.24
CA GLN A 102 3.64 0.77 -8.64
C GLN A 102 3.20 -0.50 -9.35
#